data_ad3c529d718aa91ca6c19b54b5138f4b
#
_entry.id   ad3c529d718aa91ca6c19b54b5138f4b
#
_cell.length_a   1.000
_cell.length_b   1.000
_cell.length_c   1.000
_cell.angle_alpha   90.00
_cell.angle_beta   90.00
_cell.angle_gamma   90.00
#
_symmetry.space_group_name_H-M   'P 1'
#
loop_
_entity.id
_entity.type
_entity.pdbx_description
1 polymer ?
#
loop_
_entity_poly.entity_id
_entity_poly.type
_entity_poly.pdbx_seq_one_letter_code
_entity_poly.pdbx_strand_id
1 'polypeptide(L)'
;MDETRLDKIEIKELEVFANHGVYPEENVLGQKFVISATLFTRTRLAGLTDELSASINYGEVSHMITDLTRKHTYKLLESLAENLAEMLLCSLSGLEKITLKIEKPWAPVGLPLKTVSVEITRKWHTAYIAFGSNMGDKKMYIDNGIRGLAETKGCRIEAISDYLITEPYGVTDQDEFLNGVLKMRTLLTPGELLVRLHQLEQAANRERIIHWGPRTLDLDILFYDQEIIDMPDLHIPHIDLHTRDFVLVPMNQIAPYLRHPVLNQTISQLLDSLLNKSENTAK
;
A
#
# COMPACT_ATOMS: atom_id res chain seq x y z
N MET A 1 20.04 -8.31 1.41
CA MET A 1 19.46 -9.50 0.80
C MET A 1 18.77 -9.04 -0.47
N ASP A 2 19.02 -9.73 -1.56
CA ASP A 2 18.48 -9.37 -2.87
C ASP A 2 16.94 -9.55 -2.86
N GLU A 3 16.19 -8.47 -2.67
CA GLU A 3 14.72 -8.47 -2.65
C GLU A 3 14.09 -8.69 -4.03
N THR A 4 14.92 -8.82 -5.07
CA THR A 4 14.49 -8.66 -6.46
C THR A 4 14.04 -9.95 -7.15
N ARG A 5 14.16 -11.13 -6.55
CA ARG A 5 13.82 -12.37 -7.22
C ARG A 5 12.79 -13.21 -6.45
N LEU A 6 11.53 -12.90 -6.70
CA LEU A 6 10.44 -13.79 -6.31
C LEU A 6 10.33 -14.95 -7.30
N ASP A 7 10.06 -16.13 -6.77
CA ASP A 7 9.70 -17.30 -7.55
C ASP A 7 8.22 -17.25 -7.93
N LYS A 8 7.76 -18.17 -8.77
CA LYS A 8 6.39 -18.23 -9.27
C LYS A 8 5.76 -19.59 -9.01
N ILE A 9 4.51 -19.55 -8.53
CA ILE A 9 3.60 -20.69 -8.57
C ILE A 9 2.48 -20.32 -9.54
N GLU A 10 2.19 -21.17 -10.54
CA GLU A 10 1.23 -20.86 -11.58
C GLU A 10 0.04 -21.81 -11.54
N ILE A 11 -1.16 -21.25 -11.49
CA ILE A 11 -2.43 -21.93 -11.74
C ILE A 11 -2.86 -21.51 -13.14
N LYS A 12 -3.00 -22.48 -14.04
CA LYS A 12 -3.32 -22.20 -15.44
C LYS A 12 -4.68 -22.74 -15.80
N GLU A 13 -5.48 -21.87 -16.42
CA GLU A 13 -6.75 -22.22 -17.04
C GLU A 13 -7.76 -22.94 -16.10
N LEU A 14 -7.87 -22.45 -14.85
CA LEU A 14 -8.90 -22.91 -13.91
C LEU A 14 -10.28 -22.54 -14.48
N GLU A 15 -11.09 -23.56 -14.84
CA GLU A 15 -12.43 -23.34 -15.36
C GLU A 15 -13.44 -23.18 -14.22
N VAL A 16 -14.20 -22.08 -14.26
CA VAL A 16 -15.26 -21.79 -13.29
C VAL A 16 -16.53 -21.40 -14.04
N PHE A 17 -17.67 -22.01 -13.70
CA PHE A 17 -18.96 -21.57 -14.17
C PHE A 17 -19.56 -20.57 -13.19
N ALA A 18 -19.90 -19.35 -13.66
CA ALA A 18 -20.39 -18.26 -12.83
C ALA A 18 -21.29 -17.28 -13.62
N ASN A 19 -21.87 -16.31 -12.91
CA ASN A 19 -22.93 -15.43 -13.41
C ASN A 19 -22.47 -13.97 -13.48
N HIS A 20 -21.40 -13.70 -14.21
CA HIS A 20 -20.87 -12.34 -14.38
C HIS A 20 -21.18 -11.79 -15.77
N GLY A 21 -21.49 -10.50 -15.84
CA GLY A 21 -21.72 -9.76 -17.08
C GLY A 21 -22.66 -8.58 -16.90
N VAL A 22 -22.71 -7.77 -17.95
CA VAL A 22 -23.53 -6.54 -17.98
C VAL A 22 -25.00 -6.88 -18.32
N TYR A 23 -25.20 -7.90 -19.15
CA TYR A 23 -26.55 -8.28 -19.59
C TYR A 23 -27.26 -9.13 -18.55
N PRO A 24 -28.57 -8.89 -18.30
CA PRO A 24 -29.35 -9.68 -17.34
C PRO A 24 -29.32 -11.18 -17.62
N GLU A 25 -29.28 -11.59 -18.91
CA GLU A 25 -29.25 -12.98 -19.35
C GLU A 25 -27.96 -13.68 -18.85
N GLU A 26 -26.83 -12.99 -18.84
CA GLU A 26 -25.56 -13.51 -18.34
C GLU A 26 -25.61 -13.79 -16.83
N ASN A 27 -26.35 -12.94 -16.09
CA ASN A 27 -26.49 -13.07 -14.65
C ASN A 27 -27.46 -14.22 -14.25
N VAL A 28 -28.37 -14.61 -15.15
CA VAL A 28 -29.31 -15.71 -14.94
C VAL A 28 -28.79 -17.05 -15.45
N LEU A 29 -28.33 -17.07 -16.71
CA LEU A 29 -27.89 -18.30 -17.36
C LEU A 29 -26.49 -18.72 -16.94
N GLY A 30 -25.62 -17.75 -16.62
CA GLY A 30 -24.21 -17.99 -16.33
C GLY A 30 -23.42 -18.44 -17.56
N GLN A 31 -22.11 -18.53 -17.39
CA GLN A 31 -21.20 -19.00 -18.43
C GLN A 31 -19.87 -19.47 -17.84
N LYS A 32 -19.04 -20.06 -18.69
CA LYS A 32 -17.68 -20.46 -18.35
C LYS A 32 -16.74 -19.25 -18.33
N PHE A 33 -15.97 -19.15 -17.26
CA PHE A 33 -14.80 -18.29 -17.14
C PHE A 33 -13.56 -19.17 -17.00
N VAL A 34 -12.43 -18.69 -17.52
CA VAL A 34 -11.13 -19.36 -17.43
C VAL A 34 -10.19 -18.43 -16.69
N ILE A 35 -9.69 -18.86 -15.55
CA ILE A 35 -8.91 -18.01 -14.64
C ILE A 35 -7.51 -18.59 -14.51
N SER A 36 -6.50 -17.78 -14.83
CA SER A 36 -5.09 -18.10 -14.60
C SER A 36 -4.53 -17.16 -13.55
N ALA A 37 -3.76 -17.70 -12.60
CA ALA A 37 -3.12 -16.94 -11.52
C ALA A 37 -1.63 -17.26 -11.47
N THR A 38 -0.79 -16.23 -11.51
CA THR A 38 0.65 -16.34 -11.21
C THR A 38 0.90 -15.71 -9.85
N LEU A 39 1.29 -16.54 -8.88
CA LEU A 39 1.56 -16.18 -7.50
C LEU A 39 3.07 -15.98 -7.33
N PHE A 40 3.49 -14.79 -6.92
CA PHE A 40 4.90 -14.48 -6.69
C PHE A 40 5.20 -14.55 -5.20
N THR A 41 6.09 -15.46 -4.84
CA THR A 41 6.45 -15.78 -3.45
C THR A 41 7.88 -16.26 -3.35
N ARG A 42 8.35 -16.56 -2.15
CA ARG A 42 9.68 -17.12 -1.89
C ARG A 42 9.57 -18.61 -1.63
N THR A 43 9.98 -19.44 -2.59
CA THR A 43 9.82 -20.90 -2.50
C THR A 43 11.05 -21.62 -1.90
N ARG A 44 12.19 -20.90 -1.72
CA ARG A 44 13.45 -21.53 -1.30
C ARG A 44 13.34 -22.34 -0.01
N LEU A 45 12.68 -21.80 1.02
CA LEU A 45 12.52 -22.51 2.29
C LEU A 45 11.71 -23.80 2.09
N ALA A 46 10.59 -23.73 1.42
CA ALA A 46 9.78 -24.90 1.10
C ALA A 46 10.57 -25.96 0.32
N GLY A 47 11.37 -25.54 -0.66
CA GLY A 47 12.20 -26.44 -1.46
C GLY A 47 13.36 -27.10 -0.66
N LEU A 48 13.78 -26.51 0.46
CA LEU A 48 14.83 -27.07 1.33
C LEU A 48 14.27 -27.96 2.44
N THR A 49 13.05 -27.68 2.92
CA THR A 49 12.44 -28.36 4.07
C THR A 49 11.38 -29.39 3.67
N ASP A 50 10.87 -29.33 2.45
CA ASP A 50 9.72 -30.10 1.96
C ASP A 50 8.44 -29.89 2.81
N GLU A 51 8.32 -28.69 3.42
CA GLU A 51 7.20 -28.33 4.29
C GLU A 51 6.19 -27.43 3.56
N LEU A 52 4.92 -27.88 3.46
CA LEU A 52 3.83 -27.12 2.81
C LEU A 52 3.58 -25.78 3.51
N SER A 53 3.78 -25.70 4.82
CA SER A 53 3.62 -24.47 5.61
C SER A 53 4.58 -23.34 5.20
N ALA A 54 5.69 -23.67 4.54
CA ALA A 54 6.65 -22.74 3.99
C ALA A 54 6.34 -22.32 2.53
N SER A 55 5.23 -22.78 1.96
CA SER A 55 4.79 -22.51 0.59
C SER A 55 3.35 -21.98 0.54
N ILE A 56 2.91 -21.61 -0.66
CA ILE A 56 1.50 -21.33 -0.93
C ILE A 56 0.83 -22.59 -1.46
N ASN A 57 -0.22 -23.03 -0.77
CA ASN A 57 -1.04 -24.19 -1.20
C ASN A 57 -1.90 -23.78 -2.41
N TYR A 58 -1.45 -24.11 -3.62
CA TYR A 58 -2.19 -23.81 -4.86
C TYR A 58 -3.55 -24.49 -4.94
N GLY A 59 -3.77 -25.63 -4.26
CA GLY A 59 -5.08 -26.28 -4.16
C GLY A 59 -6.06 -25.39 -3.40
N GLU A 60 -5.67 -24.89 -2.23
CA GLU A 60 -6.46 -23.94 -1.44
C GLU A 60 -6.74 -22.65 -2.23
N VAL A 61 -5.74 -22.09 -2.90
CA VAL A 61 -5.90 -20.92 -3.77
C VAL A 61 -6.94 -21.16 -4.86
N SER A 62 -6.91 -22.35 -5.51
CA SER A 62 -7.88 -22.70 -6.56
C SER A 62 -9.31 -22.75 -6.01
N HIS A 63 -9.50 -23.27 -4.80
CA HIS A 63 -10.79 -23.23 -4.12
C HIS A 63 -11.22 -21.81 -3.78
N MET A 64 -10.34 -20.99 -3.22
CA MET A 64 -10.64 -19.58 -2.90
C MET A 64 -11.06 -18.78 -4.15
N ILE A 65 -10.36 -18.96 -5.27
CA ILE A 65 -10.71 -18.35 -6.57
C ILE A 65 -12.12 -18.80 -7.00
N THR A 66 -12.38 -20.11 -6.95
CA THR A 66 -13.66 -20.69 -7.36
C THR A 66 -14.82 -20.18 -6.49
N ASP A 67 -14.62 -20.15 -5.19
CA ASP A 67 -15.65 -19.76 -4.22
C ASP A 67 -16.02 -18.28 -4.38
N LEU A 68 -15.05 -17.39 -4.46
CA LEU A 68 -15.32 -15.95 -4.67
C LEU A 68 -16.00 -15.71 -6.02
N THR A 69 -15.52 -16.36 -7.08
CA THR A 69 -16.08 -16.23 -8.43
C THR A 69 -17.53 -16.67 -8.49
N ARG A 70 -17.95 -17.69 -7.72
CA ARG A 70 -19.33 -18.18 -7.65
C ARG A 70 -20.22 -17.40 -6.69
N LYS A 71 -19.65 -16.88 -5.62
CA LYS A 71 -20.41 -16.26 -4.52
C LYS A 71 -21.02 -14.91 -4.90
N HIS A 72 -20.36 -14.14 -5.74
CA HIS A 72 -20.75 -12.78 -6.11
C HIS A 72 -20.93 -12.66 -7.62
N THR A 73 -21.85 -11.81 -8.05
CA THR A 73 -22.04 -11.43 -9.46
C THR A 73 -21.46 -10.08 -9.72
N TYR A 74 -20.47 -9.98 -10.61
CA TYR A 74 -19.85 -8.74 -11.04
C TYR A 74 -20.27 -8.40 -12.47
N LYS A 75 -20.50 -7.13 -12.74
CA LYS A 75 -20.79 -6.66 -14.11
C LYS A 75 -19.55 -6.69 -14.99
N LEU A 76 -18.39 -6.38 -14.43
CA LEU A 76 -17.12 -6.21 -15.14
C LEU A 76 -16.11 -7.28 -14.70
N LEU A 77 -15.31 -7.78 -15.63
CA LEU A 77 -14.20 -8.70 -15.34
C LEU A 77 -13.14 -8.02 -14.49
N GLU A 78 -12.95 -6.73 -14.67
CA GLU A 78 -12.04 -5.89 -13.89
C GLU A 78 -12.40 -5.94 -12.40
N SER A 79 -13.69 -5.82 -12.06
CA SER A 79 -14.14 -5.90 -10.67
C SER A 79 -13.92 -7.28 -10.08
N LEU A 80 -14.16 -8.34 -10.83
CA LEU A 80 -13.86 -9.71 -10.39
C LEU A 80 -12.35 -9.88 -10.15
N ALA A 81 -11.51 -9.38 -11.05
CA ALA A 81 -10.06 -9.49 -10.97
C ALA A 81 -9.50 -8.73 -9.74
N GLU A 82 -9.96 -7.50 -9.50
CA GLU A 82 -9.55 -6.70 -8.33
C GLU A 82 -9.93 -7.39 -7.01
N ASN A 83 -11.18 -7.87 -6.89
CA ASN A 83 -11.63 -8.54 -5.68
C ASN A 83 -10.89 -9.86 -5.42
N LEU A 84 -10.55 -10.62 -6.46
CA LEU A 84 -9.74 -11.83 -6.36
C LEU A 84 -8.30 -11.49 -5.92
N ALA A 85 -7.67 -10.48 -6.54
CA ALA A 85 -6.30 -10.08 -6.22
C ALA A 85 -6.20 -9.61 -4.77
N GLU A 86 -7.10 -8.73 -4.34
CA GLU A 86 -7.12 -8.21 -2.97
C GLU A 86 -7.37 -9.34 -1.95
N MET A 87 -8.35 -10.18 -2.20
CA MET A 87 -8.67 -11.31 -1.31
C MET A 87 -7.47 -12.25 -1.14
N LEU A 88 -6.80 -12.62 -2.23
CA LEU A 88 -5.66 -13.53 -2.18
C LEU A 88 -4.44 -12.88 -1.50
N LEU A 89 -4.10 -11.63 -1.84
CA LEU A 89 -2.99 -10.90 -1.22
C LEU A 89 -3.21 -10.66 0.28
N CYS A 90 -4.44 -10.39 0.70
CA CYS A 90 -4.75 -10.20 2.11
C CYS A 90 -4.79 -11.50 2.92
N SER A 91 -5.22 -12.62 2.31
CA SER A 91 -5.44 -13.88 3.01
C SER A 91 -4.21 -14.80 3.04
N LEU A 92 -3.35 -14.74 2.02
CA LEU A 92 -2.21 -15.65 1.88
C LEU A 92 -0.93 -15.03 2.44
N SER A 93 -0.39 -15.67 3.46
CA SER A 93 0.93 -15.30 3.99
C SER A 93 2.02 -15.61 2.94
N GLY A 94 2.96 -14.68 2.78
CA GLY A 94 4.08 -14.83 1.83
C GLY A 94 3.74 -14.56 0.36
N LEU A 95 2.49 -14.26 0.02
CA LEU A 95 2.14 -13.77 -1.31
C LEU A 95 2.49 -12.29 -1.42
N GLU A 96 3.49 -11.98 -2.26
CA GLU A 96 4.02 -10.61 -2.42
C GLU A 96 3.38 -9.87 -3.60
N LYS A 97 3.06 -10.61 -4.66
CA LYS A 97 2.53 -10.09 -5.91
C LYS A 97 1.69 -11.16 -6.59
N ILE A 98 0.65 -10.78 -7.30
CA ILE A 98 -0.17 -11.66 -8.11
C ILE A 98 -0.43 -11.05 -9.49
N THR A 99 -0.39 -11.90 -10.53
CA THR A 99 -0.96 -11.60 -11.84
C THR A 99 -2.15 -12.52 -12.05
N LEU A 100 -3.31 -11.94 -12.32
CA LEU A 100 -4.56 -12.64 -12.61
C LEU A 100 -4.98 -12.34 -14.03
N LYS A 101 -5.29 -13.39 -14.79
CA LYS A 101 -5.93 -13.28 -16.11
C LYS A 101 -7.28 -13.99 -16.05
N ILE A 102 -8.34 -13.28 -16.40
CA ILE A 102 -9.71 -13.80 -16.45
C ILE A 102 -10.17 -13.73 -17.90
N GLU A 103 -10.51 -14.87 -18.45
CA GLU A 103 -10.99 -15.03 -19.83
C GLU A 103 -12.47 -15.38 -19.83
N LYS A 104 -13.19 -14.81 -20.78
CA LYS A 104 -14.62 -15.00 -21.02
C LYS A 104 -14.83 -15.53 -22.45
N PRO A 105 -14.70 -16.86 -22.67
CA PRO A 105 -14.76 -17.45 -24.02
C PRO A 105 -16.09 -17.24 -24.73
N TRP A 106 -17.18 -17.16 -23.98
CA TRP A 106 -18.53 -16.98 -24.51
C TRP A 106 -19.06 -15.55 -24.35
N ALA A 107 -18.16 -14.55 -24.45
CA ALA A 107 -18.56 -13.15 -24.37
C ALA A 107 -19.57 -12.82 -25.47
N PRO A 108 -20.76 -12.24 -25.15
CA PRO A 108 -21.83 -11.98 -26.10
C PRO A 108 -21.55 -10.73 -26.97
N VAL A 109 -20.43 -10.74 -27.71
CA VAL A 109 -19.96 -9.61 -28.54
C VAL A 109 -20.68 -9.57 -29.90
N GLY A 110 -21.26 -10.70 -30.34
CA GLY A 110 -21.90 -10.81 -31.65
C GLY A 110 -20.92 -10.87 -32.84
N LEU A 111 -19.63 -11.06 -32.57
CA LEU A 111 -18.58 -11.18 -33.57
C LEU A 111 -17.75 -12.46 -33.31
N PRO A 112 -17.18 -13.07 -34.37
CA PRO A 112 -16.33 -14.24 -34.21
C PRO A 112 -15.01 -13.84 -33.50
N LEU A 113 -14.81 -14.35 -32.28
CA LEU A 113 -13.61 -14.18 -31.48
C LEU A 113 -13.36 -15.42 -30.63
N LYS A 114 -12.13 -15.64 -30.22
CA LYS A 114 -11.76 -16.79 -29.36
C LYS A 114 -12.18 -16.55 -27.91
N THR A 115 -11.87 -15.39 -27.38
CA THR A 115 -12.14 -15.01 -25.98
C THR A 115 -11.97 -13.50 -25.82
N VAL A 116 -12.59 -12.94 -24.78
CA VAL A 116 -12.25 -11.63 -24.20
C VAL A 116 -11.53 -11.89 -22.91
N SER A 117 -10.51 -11.12 -22.57
CA SER A 117 -9.79 -11.28 -21.30
C SER A 117 -9.41 -9.95 -20.68
N VAL A 118 -9.32 -9.95 -19.35
CA VAL A 118 -8.71 -8.91 -18.53
C VAL A 118 -7.53 -9.53 -17.80
N GLU A 119 -6.39 -8.86 -17.81
CA GLU A 119 -5.21 -9.24 -17.04
C GLU A 119 -4.79 -8.07 -16.15
N ILE A 120 -4.61 -8.33 -14.87
CA ILE A 120 -4.14 -7.35 -13.90
C ILE A 120 -2.96 -7.89 -13.11
N THR A 121 -2.12 -7.00 -12.62
CA THR A 121 -1.07 -7.33 -11.66
C THR A 121 -1.22 -6.43 -10.44
N ARG A 122 -1.23 -7.04 -9.23
CA ARG A 122 -1.28 -6.33 -7.95
C ARG A 122 -0.17 -6.85 -7.04
N LYS A 123 0.36 -5.97 -6.20
CA LYS A 123 1.44 -6.32 -5.25
C LYS A 123 1.29 -5.51 -3.97
N TRP A 124 1.94 -5.97 -2.94
CA TRP A 124 2.18 -5.15 -1.77
C TRP A 124 3.23 -4.08 -2.07
N HIS A 125 2.91 -2.84 -1.73
CA HIS A 125 3.81 -1.70 -1.76
C HIS A 125 4.29 -1.36 -0.36
N THR A 126 5.46 -0.75 -0.24
CA THR A 126 5.98 -0.21 1.02
C THR A 126 5.85 1.30 1.02
N ALA A 127 5.15 1.85 2.01
CA ALA A 127 5.04 3.29 2.20
C ALA A 127 5.60 3.71 3.56
N TYR A 128 6.14 4.92 3.63
CA TYR A 128 6.55 5.59 4.86
C TYR A 128 5.69 6.83 5.03
N ILE A 129 5.05 6.97 6.18
CA ILE A 129 4.12 8.04 6.48
C ILE A 129 4.64 8.82 7.69
N ALA A 130 4.84 10.13 7.53
CA ALA A 130 5.02 11.01 8.66
C ALA A 130 3.67 11.25 9.34
N PHE A 131 3.68 11.33 10.64
CA PHE A 131 2.52 11.74 11.42
C PHE A 131 2.91 12.85 12.40
N GLY A 132 1.97 13.78 12.64
CA GLY A 132 2.16 14.87 13.57
C GLY A 132 0.87 15.39 14.17
N SER A 133 0.97 15.98 15.35
CA SER A 133 -0.13 16.65 16.04
C SER A 133 0.40 17.70 17.02
N ASN A 134 -0.27 18.87 17.13
CA ASN A 134 0.05 19.86 18.15
C ASN A 134 -1.19 20.46 18.84
N MET A 135 -2.36 19.81 18.72
CA MET A 135 -3.59 20.28 19.34
C MET A 135 -4.21 19.19 20.23
N GLY A 136 -4.75 19.60 21.38
CA GLY A 136 -5.51 18.73 22.28
C GLY A 136 -4.72 17.51 22.76
N ASP A 137 -5.36 16.35 22.79
CA ASP A 137 -4.69 15.08 23.11
C ASP A 137 -3.95 14.55 21.87
N LYS A 138 -2.76 15.09 21.64
CA LYS A 138 -1.89 14.82 20.49
C LYS A 138 -1.69 13.32 20.26
N LYS A 139 -1.38 12.60 21.35
CA LYS A 139 -1.13 11.16 21.29
C LYS A 139 -2.38 10.38 20.89
N MET A 140 -3.52 10.71 21.46
CA MET A 140 -4.80 10.08 21.11
C MET A 140 -5.14 10.26 19.63
N TYR A 141 -4.95 11.46 19.07
CA TYR A 141 -5.22 11.70 17.66
C TYR A 141 -4.29 10.89 16.74
N ILE A 142 -3.00 10.85 17.05
CA ILE A 142 -2.01 10.06 16.29
C ILE A 142 -2.34 8.57 16.39
N ASP A 143 -2.56 8.04 17.60
CA ASP A 143 -2.88 6.63 17.81
C ASP A 143 -4.16 6.21 17.07
N ASN A 144 -5.18 7.07 17.03
CA ASN A 144 -6.41 6.85 16.27
C ASN A 144 -6.16 6.87 14.76
N GLY A 145 -5.32 7.78 14.25
CA GLY A 145 -4.90 7.82 12.85
C GLY A 145 -4.16 6.54 12.42
N ILE A 146 -3.18 6.11 13.22
CA ILE A 146 -2.43 4.85 12.99
C ILE A 146 -3.37 3.65 13.01
N ARG A 147 -4.29 3.58 13.99
CA ARG A 147 -5.30 2.52 14.06
C ARG A 147 -6.20 2.52 12.83
N GLY A 148 -6.68 3.69 12.39
CA GLY A 148 -7.50 3.82 11.18
C GLY A 148 -6.78 3.35 9.91
N LEU A 149 -5.44 3.53 9.82
CA LEU A 149 -4.63 2.94 8.76
C LEU A 149 -4.53 1.42 8.89
N ALA A 150 -4.28 0.90 10.09
CA ALA A 150 -4.16 -0.54 10.35
C ALA A 150 -5.47 -1.29 10.07
N GLU A 151 -6.63 -0.66 10.31
CA GLU A 151 -7.96 -1.20 10.04
C GLU A 151 -8.38 -1.06 8.56
N THR A 152 -7.63 -0.28 7.77
CA THR A 152 -7.90 -0.14 6.34
C THR A 152 -7.53 -1.43 5.61
N LYS A 153 -8.50 -2.00 4.89
CA LYS A 153 -8.28 -3.22 4.10
C LYS A 153 -7.13 -3.03 3.12
N GLY A 154 -6.25 -4.01 3.01
CA GLY A 154 -5.05 -3.90 2.19
C GLY A 154 -3.97 -3.00 2.77
N CYS A 155 -4.01 -2.69 4.07
CA CYS A 155 -2.96 -1.97 4.78
C CYS A 155 -2.46 -2.78 5.98
N ARG A 156 -1.15 -2.72 6.25
CA ARG A 156 -0.49 -3.39 7.39
C ARG A 156 0.61 -2.49 7.92
N ILE A 157 0.59 -2.14 9.19
CA ILE A 157 1.68 -1.39 9.82
C ILE A 157 2.82 -2.38 10.14
N GLU A 158 4.04 -2.07 9.73
CA GLU A 158 5.23 -2.91 9.98
C GLU A 158 6.12 -2.37 11.10
N ALA A 159 6.26 -1.04 11.17
CA ALA A 159 7.05 -0.38 12.21
C ALA A 159 6.53 1.02 12.50
N ILE A 160 6.74 1.49 13.71
CA ILE A 160 6.45 2.86 14.14
C ILE A 160 7.69 3.33 14.91
N SER A 161 8.15 4.56 14.63
CA SER A 161 9.24 5.19 15.39
C SER A 161 8.79 5.58 16.79
N ASP A 162 9.73 5.94 17.64
CA ASP A 162 9.42 6.70 18.85
C ASP A 162 8.79 8.05 18.50
N TYR A 163 7.98 8.57 19.42
CA TYR A 163 7.45 9.92 19.30
C TYR A 163 8.54 10.95 19.61
N LEU A 164 8.62 11.98 18.79
CA LEU A 164 9.54 13.10 18.94
C LEU A 164 8.76 14.37 19.23
N ILE A 165 9.06 15.04 20.35
CA ILE A 165 8.52 16.36 20.66
C ILE A 165 9.42 17.39 20.01
N THR A 166 8.84 18.34 19.29
CA THR A 166 9.57 19.40 18.58
C THR A 166 8.88 20.74 18.70
N GLU A 167 9.67 21.81 18.74
CA GLU A 167 9.18 23.16 18.61
C GLU A 167 8.46 23.39 17.28
N PRO A 168 7.49 24.30 17.21
CA PRO A 168 6.80 24.64 15.98
C PRO A 168 7.74 25.16 14.89
N TYR A 169 7.61 24.66 13.67
CA TYR A 169 8.35 25.12 12.52
C TYR A 169 7.57 26.21 11.76
N GLY A 170 8.15 27.39 11.56
CA GLY A 170 7.55 28.49 10.82
C GLY A 170 6.74 29.45 11.71
N VAL A 171 5.50 29.12 12.05
CA VAL A 171 4.68 29.93 12.99
C VAL A 171 4.97 29.44 14.41
N THR A 172 5.58 30.28 15.22
CA THR A 172 6.07 29.90 16.57
C THR A 172 5.07 30.11 17.70
N ASP A 173 3.96 30.81 17.45
CA ASP A 173 2.90 31.05 18.44
C ASP A 173 1.87 29.90 18.41
N GLN A 174 2.34 28.67 18.73
CA GLN A 174 1.54 27.47 18.82
C GLN A 174 2.24 26.42 19.70
N ASP A 175 1.49 25.40 20.16
CA ASP A 175 2.02 24.33 20.98
C ASP A 175 3.05 23.47 20.24
N GLU A 176 3.97 22.86 21.02
CA GLU A 176 4.92 21.84 20.53
C GLU A 176 4.21 20.73 19.76
N PHE A 177 4.87 20.22 18.74
CA PHE A 177 4.40 19.08 17.96
C PHE A 177 4.85 17.77 18.58
N LEU A 178 3.98 16.75 18.50
CA LEU A 178 4.33 15.35 18.65
C LEU A 178 4.42 14.75 17.27
N ASN A 179 5.63 14.36 16.82
CA ASN A 179 5.92 13.85 15.48
C ASN A 179 6.44 12.42 15.51
N GLY A 180 6.38 11.74 14.38
CA GLY A 180 6.99 10.45 14.16
C GLY A 180 6.79 9.95 12.74
N VAL A 181 7.29 8.75 12.47
CA VAL A 181 7.17 8.09 11.16
C VAL A 181 6.74 6.64 11.35
N LEU A 182 5.86 6.17 10.51
CA LEU A 182 5.52 4.75 10.41
C LEU A 182 5.93 4.17 9.06
N LYS A 183 6.23 2.88 9.05
CA LYS A 183 6.41 2.04 7.87
C LYS A 183 5.20 1.13 7.73
N MET A 184 4.63 1.06 6.55
CA MET A 184 3.49 0.19 6.26
C MET A 184 3.62 -0.53 4.93
N ARG A 185 2.91 -1.64 4.81
CA ARG A 185 2.60 -2.30 3.54
C ARG A 185 1.19 -1.93 3.12
N THR A 186 0.99 -1.68 1.83
CA THR A 186 -0.33 -1.32 1.32
C THR A 186 -0.57 -1.88 -0.09
N LEU A 187 -1.82 -2.18 -0.41
CA LEU A 187 -2.31 -2.48 -1.76
C LEU A 187 -2.86 -1.24 -2.46
N LEU A 188 -3.06 -0.15 -1.71
CA LEU A 188 -3.56 1.12 -2.24
C LEU A 188 -2.51 1.76 -3.13
N THR A 189 -2.92 2.31 -4.25
CA THR A 189 -2.08 3.21 -5.06
C THR A 189 -1.71 4.48 -4.29
N PRO A 190 -0.68 5.24 -4.70
CA PRO A 190 -0.32 6.49 -4.02
C PRO A 190 -1.48 7.47 -3.88
N GLY A 191 -2.32 7.60 -4.92
CA GLY A 191 -3.50 8.48 -4.88
C GLY A 191 -4.58 7.97 -3.93
N GLU A 192 -4.87 6.68 -3.91
CA GLU A 192 -5.83 6.07 -2.97
C GLU A 192 -5.34 6.19 -1.52
N LEU A 193 -4.03 6.00 -1.29
CA LEU A 193 -3.43 6.19 0.02
C LEU A 193 -3.58 7.64 0.49
N LEU A 194 -3.28 8.63 -0.37
CA LEU A 194 -3.46 10.05 -0.07
C LEU A 194 -4.92 10.37 0.32
N VAL A 195 -5.88 9.87 -0.46
CA VAL A 195 -7.31 10.04 -0.15
C VAL A 195 -7.64 9.44 1.22
N ARG A 196 -7.09 8.27 1.53
CA ARG A 196 -7.30 7.62 2.84
C ARG A 196 -6.71 8.41 4.00
N LEU A 197 -5.49 8.95 3.83
CA LEU A 197 -4.86 9.82 4.84
C LEU A 197 -5.72 11.06 5.12
N HIS A 198 -6.18 11.75 4.08
CA HIS A 198 -7.07 12.91 4.22
C HIS A 198 -8.39 12.58 4.94
N GLN A 199 -8.98 11.39 4.69
CA GLN A 199 -10.18 10.96 5.42
C GLN A 199 -9.92 10.79 6.92
N LEU A 200 -8.75 10.26 7.30
CA LEU A 200 -8.37 10.10 8.70
C LEU A 200 -8.11 11.44 9.38
N GLU A 201 -7.46 12.37 8.69
CA GLU A 201 -7.28 13.74 9.16
C GLU A 201 -8.62 14.46 9.38
N GLN A 202 -9.55 14.36 8.44
CA GLN A 202 -10.90 14.92 8.55
C GLN A 202 -11.67 14.30 9.74
N ALA A 203 -11.56 12.99 9.94
CA ALA A 203 -12.17 12.31 11.09
C ALA A 203 -11.59 12.76 12.44
N ALA A 204 -10.36 13.28 12.45
CA ALA A 204 -9.71 13.91 13.60
C ALA A 204 -10.09 15.41 13.77
N ASN A 205 -11.12 15.89 13.09
CA ASN A 205 -11.58 17.29 13.08
C ASN A 205 -10.50 18.29 12.61
N ARG A 206 -9.67 17.89 11.66
CA ARG A 206 -8.71 18.81 11.05
C ARG A 206 -9.42 19.86 10.20
N GLU A 207 -9.41 21.12 10.65
CA GLU A 207 -9.80 22.28 9.85
C GLU A 207 -8.55 22.96 9.31
N ARG A 208 -8.39 23.05 7.98
CA ARG A 208 -7.30 23.80 7.32
C ARG A 208 -7.64 25.28 7.27
N ILE A 209 -7.39 26.01 8.37
CA ILE A 209 -7.68 27.47 8.45
C ILE A 209 -6.45 28.29 8.02
N ILE A 210 -5.24 27.86 8.33
CA ILE A 210 -4.00 28.59 8.05
C ILE A 210 -2.93 27.61 7.54
N HIS A 211 -2.14 28.03 6.54
CA HIS A 211 -0.95 27.28 6.09
C HIS A 211 0.07 27.23 7.24
N TRP A 212 0.54 26.01 7.62
CA TRP A 212 1.36 25.73 8.81
C TRP A 212 0.71 26.07 10.17
N GLY A 213 -0.61 26.17 10.22
CA GLY A 213 -1.36 26.36 11.46
C GLY A 213 -1.43 25.10 12.32
N PRO A 214 -2.00 25.24 13.53
CA PRO A 214 -2.20 24.14 14.46
C PRO A 214 -3.08 23.06 13.83
N ARG A 215 -2.78 21.78 14.14
CA ARG A 215 -3.51 20.65 13.58
C ARG A 215 -3.66 19.49 14.57
N THR A 216 -4.85 18.90 14.58
CA THR A 216 -5.16 17.74 15.41
C THR A 216 -4.43 16.49 14.93
N LEU A 217 -4.34 16.30 13.61
CA LEU A 217 -3.63 15.20 12.95
C LEU A 217 -3.11 15.66 11.59
N ASP A 218 -1.87 15.32 11.28
CA ASP A 218 -1.21 15.52 9.99
C ASP A 218 -0.59 14.21 9.55
N LEU A 219 -0.84 13.79 8.30
CA LEU A 219 -0.37 12.51 7.73
C LEU A 219 0.18 12.76 6.33
N ASP A 220 1.51 12.67 6.15
CA ASP A 220 2.18 12.90 4.88
C ASP A 220 2.87 11.64 4.36
N ILE A 221 2.72 11.34 3.06
CA ILE A 221 3.46 10.26 2.39
C ILE A 221 4.90 10.71 2.15
N LEU A 222 5.85 10.10 2.84
CA LEU A 222 7.29 10.38 2.68
C LEU A 222 7.90 9.63 1.51
N PHE A 223 7.64 8.33 1.43
CA PHE A 223 8.08 7.44 0.36
C PHE A 223 6.99 6.42 0.03
N TYR A 224 7.01 5.97 -1.21
CA TYR A 224 6.18 4.88 -1.70
C TYR A 224 7.02 4.02 -2.66
N ASP A 225 7.42 2.82 -2.22
CA ASP A 225 8.47 2.02 -2.86
C ASP A 225 9.72 2.88 -3.18
N GLN A 226 10.16 2.89 -4.43
CA GLN A 226 11.21 3.77 -4.99
C GLN A 226 10.63 4.72 -6.05
N GLU A 227 9.32 4.98 -5.99
CA GLU A 227 8.64 5.80 -6.99
C GLU A 227 8.99 7.28 -6.83
N ILE A 228 9.01 7.98 -7.96
CA ILE A 228 9.15 9.43 -8.05
C ILE A 228 7.87 9.96 -8.68
N ILE A 229 7.08 10.69 -7.90
CA ILE A 229 5.80 11.26 -8.32
C ILE A 229 5.85 12.77 -8.12
N ASP A 230 5.51 13.52 -9.14
CA ASP A 230 5.43 14.98 -9.12
C ASP A 230 4.09 15.41 -9.73
N MET A 231 3.07 15.52 -8.89
CA MET A 231 1.72 15.95 -9.23
C MET A 231 1.32 17.15 -8.38
N PRO A 232 0.31 17.92 -8.78
CA PRO A 232 -0.11 19.12 -8.03
C PRO A 232 -0.39 18.89 -6.54
N ASP A 233 -0.97 17.72 -6.21
CA ASP A 233 -1.40 17.39 -4.86
C ASP A 233 -0.57 16.28 -4.20
N LEU A 234 0.46 15.75 -4.88
CA LEU A 234 1.23 14.61 -4.38
C LEU A 234 2.68 14.62 -4.91
N HIS A 235 3.63 14.80 -3.99
CA HIS A 235 5.06 14.69 -4.27
C HIS A 235 5.65 13.51 -3.51
N ILE A 236 6.28 12.56 -4.20
CA ILE A 236 6.98 11.42 -3.63
C ILE A 236 8.37 11.32 -4.29
N PRO A 237 9.46 11.30 -3.51
CA PRO A 237 9.54 11.53 -2.07
C PRO A 237 9.02 12.92 -1.67
N HIS A 238 8.55 13.04 -0.42
CA HIS A 238 8.06 14.33 0.09
C HIS A 238 9.10 15.42 -0.08
N ILE A 239 8.71 16.56 -0.63
CA ILE A 239 9.60 17.61 -1.12
C ILE A 239 10.59 18.13 -0.05
N ASP A 240 10.14 18.33 1.18
CA ASP A 240 10.93 18.89 2.28
C ASP A 240 11.55 17.82 3.21
N LEU A 241 11.39 16.53 2.93
CA LEU A 241 11.84 15.46 3.81
C LEU A 241 13.29 15.63 4.25
N HIS A 242 14.17 15.98 3.31
CA HIS A 242 15.62 16.06 3.51
C HIS A 242 16.10 17.29 4.29
N THR A 243 15.18 18.21 4.63
CA THR A 243 15.47 19.46 5.37
C THR A 243 14.85 19.47 6.77
N ARG A 244 14.07 18.41 7.12
CA ARG A 244 13.29 18.36 8.36
C ARG A 244 13.89 17.30 9.29
N ASP A 245 14.52 17.74 10.38
CA ASP A 245 15.06 16.85 11.42
C ASP A 245 13.97 16.02 12.12
N PHE A 246 12.80 16.63 12.37
CA PHE A 246 11.65 15.95 12.98
C PHE A 246 11.02 14.86 12.10
N VAL A 247 11.45 14.76 10.83
CA VAL A 247 11.14 13.65 9.92
C VAL A 247 12.31 12.68 9.84
N LEU A 248 13.55 13.19 9.63
CA LEU A 248 14.73 12.34 9.43
C LEU A 248 15.13 11.57 10.68
N VAL A 249 15.01 12.18 11.89
CA VAL A 249 15.34 11.51 13.16
C VAL A 249 14.46 10.26 13.37
N PRO A 250 13.11 10.35 13.39
CA PRO A 250 12.27 9.16 13.55
C PRO A 250 12.38 8.20 12.36
N MET A 251 12.59 8.70 11.14
CA MET A 251 12.77 7.84 9.99
C MET A 251 14.07 7.02 10.06
N ASN A 252 15.14 7.60 10.60
CA ASN A 252 16.42 6.91 10.80
C ASN A 252 16.33 5.75 11.81
N GLN A 253 15.37 5.79 12.76
CA GLN A 253 15.13 4.69 13.70
C GLN A 253 14.60 3.44 12.99
N ILE A 254 13.72 3.61 12.00
CA ILE A 254 12.99 2.49 11.37
C ILE A 254 13.52 2.12 9.97
N ALA A 255 14.24 3.04 9.30
CA ALA A 255 14.72 2.83 7.93
C ALA A 255 16.06 3.53 7.63
N PRO A 256 17.14 3.35 8.43
CA PRO A 256 18.40 4.10 8.28
C PRO A 256 19.06 3.91 6.91
N TYR A 257 18.88 2.74 6.31
CA TYR A 257 19.50 2.37 5.03
C TYR A 257 18.59 2.60 3.81
N LEU A 258 17.37 3.09 4.00
CA LEU A 258 16.50 3.45 2.88
C LEU A 258 17.20 4.54 2.07
N ARG A 259 17.27 4.35 0.76
CA ARG A 259 17.91 5.29 -0.16
C ARG A 259 16.86 6.20 -0.79
N HIS A 260 17.10 7.49 -0.70
CA HIS A 260 16.28 8.51 -1.38
C HIS A 260 16.48 8.40 -2.90
N PRO A 261 15.42 8.12 -3.70
CA PRO A 261 15.57 7.80 -5.13
C PRO A 261 16.14 8.95 -5.96
N VAL A 262 15.91 10.22 -5.55
CA VAL A 262 16.40 11.40 -6.27
C VAL A 262 17.79 11.79 -5.78
N LEU A 263 17.98 11.92 -4.45
CA LEU A 263 19.24 12.38 -3.86
C LEU A 263 20.33 11.31 -3.80
N ASN A 264 19.95 10.04 -3.99
CA ASN A 264 20.85 8.88 -3.94
C ASN A 264 21.67 8.76 -2.64
N GLN A 265 21.14 9.27 -1.53
CA GLN A 265 21.68 9.21 -0.18
C GLN A 265 20.78 8.35 0.70
N THR A 266 21.35 7.66 1.70
CA THR A 266 20.54 6.96 2.72
C THR A 266 19.95 7.95 3.70
N ILE A 267 18.91 7.52 4.44
CA ILE A 267 18.31 8.35 5.50
C ILE A 267 19.36 8.76 6.53
N SER A 268 20.25 7.84 6.95
CA SER A 268 21.36 8.20 7.85
C SER A 268 22.25 9.30 7.27
N GLN A 269 22.63 9.18 6.00
CA GLN A 269 23.48 10.19 5.34
C GLN A 269 22.79 11.55 5.22
N LEU A 270 21.49 11.58 4.97
CA LEU A 270 20.69 12.80 4.95
C LEU A 270 20.65 13.45 6.33
N LEU A 271 20.41 12.65 7.37
CA LEU A 271 20.40 13.14 8.75
C LEU A 271 21.75 13.72 9.18
N ASP A 272 22.85 12.99 8.94
CA ASP A 272 24.21 13.46 9.25
C ASP A 272 24.52 14.78 8.52
N SER A 273 24.11 14.89 7.26
CA SER A 273 24.31 16.10 6.46
C SER A 273 23.53 17.31 7.01
N LEU A 274 22.33 17.06 7.54
CA LEU A 274 21.49 18.10 8.14
C LEU A 274 22.07 18.58 9.47
N LEU A 275 22.46 17.68 10.36
CA LEU A 275 23.04 18.00 11.67
C LEU A 275 24.36 18.77 11.54
N ASN A 276 25.25 18.35 10.64
CA ASN A 276 26.52 19.05 10.37
C ASN A 276 26.33 20.48 9.84
N LYS A 277 25.27 20.75 9.07
CA LYS A 277 24.94 22.11 8.61
C LYS A 277 24.47 22.99 9.77
N SER A 278 23.64 22.45 10.67
CA SER A 278 23.14 23.17 11.84
C SER A 278 24.27 23.58 12.80
N GLU A 279 25.25 22.71 13.03
CA GLU A 279 26.42 23.01 13.87
C GLU A 279 27.34 24.08 13.25
N ASN A 280 27.45 24.10 11.92
CA ASN A 280 28.27 25.12 11.23
C ASN A 280 27.58 26.50 11.14
N THR A 281 26.25 26.55 11.25
CA THR A 281 25.50 27.83 11.22
C THR A 281 25.38 28.43 12.63
N ALA A 282 25.63 27.66 13.69
CA ALA A 282 25.62 28.09 15.08
C ALA A 282 26.99 28.62 15.57
N LYS A 283 28.01 28.54 14.74
CA LYS A 283 29.37 29.14 14.96
C LYS A 283 29.53 30.45 14.19
#